data_33698d8864e300c19bbcf80ce7cbfdd7
#
_entry.id   33698d8864e300c19bbcf80ce7cbfdd7
#
_cell.length_a   1.000
_cell.length_b   1.000
_cell.length_c   1.000
_cell.angle_alpha   90.00
_cell.angle_beta   90.00
_cell.angle_gamma   90.00
#
_symmetry.space_group_name_H-M   'P 1'
#
loop_
_entity.id
_entity.type
_entity.pdbx_description
1 polymer ?
#
loop_
_entity_poly.entity_id
_entity_poly.type
_entity_poly.pdbx_seq_one_letter_code
_entity_poly.pdbx_strand_id
1 'polypeptide(L)'
;NAMPMMQVISATEIVPMARVNWNEPGQIMKIIDAGCYGIICPMVSNRNEAERFVQAFRYPPDGYRSFGPMRGLIYGGADYADHANNEILKMAMIETKEALENLDAIMSTPGLDGIYIGPADLSLAIGEKPGFDKGEDTKAYSQILRILEHAKKNRIFAGIHNGSTDYAKKMIEKGFQFVTVGADSRFISNGAKSTVEELKGTVKSELSKAY
;
A
#
# COMPACT_ATOMS: atom_id res chain seq x y z
N ASN A 1 1.78 14.68 9.27
CA ASN A 1 0.49 14.91 9.99
C ASN A 1 -0.42 13.65 10.03
N ALA A 2 0.15 12.45 10.24
CA ALA A 2 -0.65 11.22 10.30
C ALA A 2 -1.61 11.18 11.52
N MET A 3 -1.21 11.76 12.66
CA MET A 3 -1.99 11.70 13.89
C MET A 3 -3.44 12.22 13.76
N PRO A 4 -3.71 13.44 13.23
CA PRO A 4 -5.08 13.90 13.03
C PRO A 4 -5.89 12.98 12.09
N MET A 5 -5.24 12.41 11.07
CA MET A 5 -5.90 11.47 10.14
C MET A 5 -6.30 10.18 10.87
N MET A 6 -5.43 9.62 11.71
CA MET A 6 -5.74 8.45 12.54
C MET A 6 -6.90 8.75 13.51
N GLN A 7 -6.95 9.96 14.08
CA GLN A 7 -8.05 10.38 14.96
C GLN A 7 -9.41 10.44 14.23
N VAL A 8 -9.42 10.94 12.99
CA VAL A 8 -10.65 10.97 12.18
C VAL A 8 -11.08 9.56 11.79
N ILE A 9 -10.15 8.74 11.31
CA ILE A 9 -10.46 7.35 10.92
C ILE A 9 -10.99 6.55 12.11
N SER A 10 -10.46 6.76 13.32
CA SER A 10 -10.92 6.06 14.53
C SER A 10 -12.37 6.37 14.95
N ALA A 11 -12.99 7.41 14.40
CA ALA A 11 -14.42 7.69 14.56
C ALA A 11 -15.30 6.85 13.61
N THR A 12 -14.72 6.00 12.80
CA THR A 12 -15.38 5.11 11.84
C THR A 12 -14.99 3.66 12.11
N GLU A 13 -15.63 2.70 11.45
CA GLU A 13 -15.27 1.28 11.50
C GLU A 13 -14.14 0.91 10.50
N ILE A 14 -13.51 1.90 9.86
CA ILE A 14 -12.44 1.68 8.88
C ILE A 14 -11.12 1.41 9.61
N VAL A 15 -10.45 0.32 9.22
CA VAL A 15 -9.12 -0.03 9.75
C VAL A 15 -8.05 0.88 9.13
N PRO A 16 -7.31 1.67 9.95
CA PRO A 16 -6.29 2.57 9.44
C PRO A 16 -5.04 1.81 9.01
N MET A 17 -4.60 2.06 7.78
CA MET A 17 -3.32 1.61 7.24
C MET A 17 -2.48 2.81 6.77
N ALA A 18 -1.16 2.67 6.78
CA ALA A 18 -0.26 3.72 6.33
C ALA A 18 0.87 3.17 5.46
N ARG A 19 1.28 3.95 4.44
CA ARG A 19 2.55 3.75 3.77
C ARG A 19 3.61 4.66 4.42
N VAL A 20 4.68 4.08 4.91
CA VAL A 20 5.84 4.84 5.42
C VAL A 20 6.70 5.34 4.27
N ASN A 21 7.56 6.33 4.54
CA ASN A 21 8.44 6.89 3.52
C ASN A 21 9.64 6.00 3.21
N TRP A 22 10.09 5.25 4.21
CA TRP A 22 11.26 4.40 4.13
C TRP A 22 11.20 3.30 5.20
N ASN A 23 12.03 2.27 5.06
CA ASN A 23 12.21 1.21 6.07
C ASN A 23 13.03 1.75 7.27
N GLU A 24 12.41 2.67 8.03
CA GLU A 24 13.01 3.31 9.18
C GLU A 24 12.20 2.95 10.44
N PRO A 25 12.79 2.20 11.39
CA PRO A 25 12.07 1.66 12.54
C PRO A 25 11.37 2.70 13.41
N GLY A 26 11.99 3.85 13.64
CA GLY A 26 11.40 4.89 14.47
C GLY A 26 10.13 5.49 13.88
N GLN A 27 10.06 5.65 12.55
CA GLN A 27 8.82 6.07 11.87
C GLN A 27 7.75 4.97 11.94
N ILE A 28 8.15 3.72 11.72
CA ILE A 28 7.24 2.57 11.76
C ILE A 28 6.60 2.48 13.16
N MET A 29 7.40 2.45 14.21
CA MET A 29 6.94 2.39 15.60
C MET A 29 6.00 3.56 15.94
N LYS A 30 6.37 4.78 15.54
CA LYS A 30 5.57 5.99 15.79
C LYS A 30 4.19 5.93 15.13
N ILE A 31 4.08 5.41 13.92
CA ILE A 31 2.80 5.28 13.21
C ILE A 31 1.95 4.18 13.83
N ILE A 32 2.55 3.06 14.24
CA ILE A 32 1.84 1.99 14.95
C ILE A 32 1.32 2.50 16.30
N ASP A 33 2.15 3.21 17.06
CA ASP A 33 1.75 3.80 18.36
C ASP A 33 0.67 4.87 18.23
N ALA A 34 0.53 5.46 17.03
CA ALA A 34 -0.58 6.35 16.68
C ALA A 34 -1.91 5.63 16.43
N GLY A 35 -1.95 4.30 16.42
CA GLY A 35 -3.14 3.49 16.22
C GLY A 35 -3.30 2.91 14.83
N CYS A 36 -2.24 2.82 14.05
CA CYS A 36 -2.25 2.18 12.73
C CYS A 36 -2.24 0.65 12.87
N TYR A 37 -3.08 -0.05 12.11
CA TYR A 37 -3.20 -1.52 12.11
C TYR A 37 -2.57 -2.20 10.90
N GLY A 38 -1.91 -1.45 10.03
CA GLY A 38 -1.16 -2.02 8.92
C GLY A 38 -0.21 -1.01 8.30
N ILE A 39 0.98 -1.47 7.94
CA ILE A 39 1.98 -0.63 7.27
C ILE A 39 2.44 -1.26 5.98
N ILE A 40 2.52 -0.42 4.95
CA ILE A 40 3.15 -0.70 3.68
C ILE A 40 4.54 -0.02 3.70
N CYS A 41 5.60 -0.80 3.54
CA CYS A 41 6.98 -0.32 3.54
C CYS A 41 7.57 -0.33 2.13
N PRO A 42 7.95 0.82 1.55
CA PRO A 42 8.52 0.90 0.21
C PRO A 42 9.95 0.33 0.16
N MET A 43 10.41 0.00 -1.05
CA MET A 43 11.80 -0.30 -1.40
C MET A 43 12.43 -1.48 -0.65
N VAL A 44 11.65 -2.45 -0.19
CA VAL A 44 12.18 -3.66 0.44
C VAL A 44 12.73 -4.59 -0.65
N SER A 45 14.05 -4.77 -0.65
CA SER A 45 14.77 -5.40 -1.77
C SER A 45 15.37 -6.77 -1.45
N ASN A 46 15.52 -7.11 -0.17
CA ASN A 46 16.11 -8.37 0.24
C ASN A 46 15.56 -8.85 1.59
N ARG A 47 15.97 -10.07 1.98
CA ARG A 47 15.50 -10.70 3.22
C ARG A 47 15.88 -9.91 4.48
N ASN A 48 17.08 -9.38 4.56
CA ASN A 48 17.54 -8.63 5.74
C ASN A 48 16.67 -7.38 5.97
N GLU A 49 16.30 -6.70 4.88
CA GLU A 49 15.39 -5.55 4.96
C GLU A 49 13.98 -5.94 5.36
N ALA A 50 13.48 -7.08 4.87
CA ALA A 50 12.19 -7.61 5.27
C ALA A 50 12.17 -8.04 6.75
N GLU A 51 13.22 -8.68 7.24
CA GLU A 51 13.37 -9.05 8.65
C GLU A 51 13.44 -7.81 9.55
N ARG A 52 14.25 -6.81 9.17
CA ARG A 52 14.33 -5.53 9.90
C ARG A 52 12.96 -4.84 9.97
N PHE A 53 12.22 -4.85 8.86
CA PHE A 53 10.87 -4.31 8.80
C PHE A 53 9.92 -5.04 9.76
N VAL A 54 9.86 -6.36 9.70
CA VAL A 54 8.98 -7.17 10.56
C VAL A 54 9.32 -6.99 12.05
N GLN A 55 10.60 -6.99 12.41
CA GLN A 55 11.04 -6.84 13.79
C GLN A 55 10.69 -5.49 14.41
N ALA A 56 10.54 -4.44 13.61
CA ALA A 56 10.11 -3.12 14.07
C ALA A 56 8.66 -3.08 14.60
N PHE A 57 7.84 -4.09 14.28
CA PHE A 57 6.44 -4.21 14.73
C PHE A 57 6.31 -4.97 16.04
N ARG A 58 7.26 -5.83 16.34
CA ARG A 58 7.16 -6.82 17.41
C ARG A 58 7.87 -6.35 18.67
N TYR A 59 7.20 -6.55 19.79
CA TYR A 59 7.82 -6.37 21.09
C TYR A 59 8.85 -7.48 21.37
N PRO A 60 9.88 -7.20 22.19
CA PRO A 60 10.77 -8.25 22.67
C PRO A 60 10.00 -9.41 23.34
N PRO A 61 10.46 -10.67 23.19
CA PRO A 61 11.72 -11.10 22.55
C PRO A 61 11.64 -11.25 21.01
N ASP A 62 10.45 -11.12 20.39
CA ASP A 62 10.20 -11.42 18.98
C ASP A 62 10.69 -10.32 18.03
N GLY A 63 10.99 -9.14 18.55
CA GLY A 63 11.47 -7.99 17.80
C GLY A 63 12.10 -6.96 18.74
N TYR A 64 12.17 -5.70 18.25
CA TYR A 64 12.78 -4.61 18.99
C TYR A 64 11.89 -3.35 19.10
N ARG A 65 10.57 -3.50 18.92
CA ARG A 65 9.64 -2.39 19.11
C ARG A 65 9.68 -1.89 20.54
N SER A 66 9.89 -0.57 20.73
CA SER A 66 9.78 0.07 22.04
C SER A 66 8.33 0.07 22.53
N PHE A 67 8.12 -0.18 23.82
CA PHE A 67 6.78 -0.16 24.39
C PHE A 67 6.33 1.27 24.72
N GLY A 68 5.39 1.77 23.95
CA GLY A 68 4.81 3.12 24.10
C GLY A 68 3.48 3.28 23.38
N PRO A 69 2.59 2.26 23.37
CA PRO A 69 1.42 2.24 22.48
C PRO A 69 0.23 3.02 23.04
N MET A 70 0.42 4.30 23.38
CA MET A 70 -0.63 5.11 24.01
C MET A 70 -1.98 5.06 23.28
N ARG A 71 -1.97 5.24 21.96
CA ARG A 71 -3.21 5.17 21.17
C ARG A 71 -3.58 3.74 20.80
N GLY A 72 -2.60 2.85 20.67
CA GLY A 72 -2.85 1.43 20.52
C GLY A 72 -3.72 0.87 21.65
N LEU A 73 -3.44 1.24 22.91
CA LEU A 73 -4.25 0.87 24.08
C LEU A 73 -5.66 1.47 24.05
N ILE A 74 -5.83 2.69 23.50
CA ILE A 74 -7.15 3.32 23.38
C ILE A 74 -8.04 2.57 22.37
N TYR A 75 -7.48 2.10 21.25
CA TYR A 75 -8.24 1.45 20.18
C TYR A 75 -8.28 -0.06 20.29
N GLY A 76 -7.19 -0.68 20.75
CA GLY A 76 -7.04 -2.13 20.82
C GLY A 76 -7.33 -2.74 22.18
N GLY A 77 -7.60 -1.91 23.22
CA GLY A 77 -7.90 -2.39 24.57
C GLY A 77 -6.67 -2.56 25.46
N ALA A 78 -6.92 -2.90 26.72
CA ALA A 78 -5.87 -3.02 27.74
C ALA A 78 -4.88 -4.17 27.47
N ASP A 79 -5.32 -5.17 26.72
CA ASP A 79 -4.57 -6.36 26.29
C ASP A 79 -3.89 -6.20 24.92
N TYR A 80 -3.86 -4.99 24.37
CA TYR A 80 -3.25 -4.68 23.07
C TYR A 80 -1.85 -5.29 22.91
N ALA A 81 -1.03 -5.26 23.96
CA ALA A 81 0.34 -5.76 23.88
C ALA A 81 0.41 -7.28 23.62
N ASP A 82 -0.59 -8.03 24.09
CA ASP A 82 -0.65 -9.50 23.95
C ASP A 82 -0.96 -9.91 22.50
N HIS A 83 -1.60 -9.01 21.73
CA HIS A 83 -2.09 -9.28 20.37
C HIS A 83 -1.32 -8.53 19.28
N ALA A 84 -0.74 -7.39 19.59
CA ALA A 84 -0.14 -6.45 18.61
C ALA A 84 0.91 -7.10 17.69
N ASN A 85 1.72 -8.04 18.18
CA ASN A 85 2.72 -8.75 17.37
C ASN A 85 2.10 -9.54 16.21
N ASN A 86 0.84 -9.97 16.35
CA ASN A 86 0.15 -10.85 15.38
C ASN A 86 -0.92 -10.13 14.57
N GLU A 87 -1.50 -9.05 15.08
CA GLU A 87 -2.65 -8.38 14.45
C GLU A 87 -2.25 -7.26 13.47
N ILE A 88 -1.13 -6.58 13.72
CA ILE A 88 -0.72 -5.47 12.89
C ILE A 88 -0.10 -5.97 11.59
N LEU A 89 -0.72 -5.64 10.46
CA LEU A 89 -0.30 -6.11 9.12
C LEU A 89 1.01 -5.48 8.67
N LYS A 90 1.90 -6.31 8.14
CA LYS A 90 3.22 -5.97 7.62
C LYS A 90 3.28 -6.30 6.14
N MET A 91 3.28 -5.28 5.27
CA MET A 91 3.33 -5.44 3.82
C MET A 91 4.59 -4.80 3.24
N ALA A 92 5.47 -5.61 2.64
CA ALA A 92 6.68 -5.13 1.97
C ALA A 92 6.36 -4.76 0.51
N MET A 93 6.81 -3.57 0.04
CA MET A 93 6.64 -3.23 -1.37
C MET A 93 7.73 -3.90 -2.22
N ILE A 94 7.27 -4.56 -3.29
CA ILE A 94 8.11 -5.18 -4.31
C ILE A 94 8.09 -4.25 -5.54
N GLU A 95 9.16 -3.47 -5.68
CA GLU A 95 9.20 -2.40 -6.69
C GLU A 95 10.62 -2.08 -7.19
N THR A 96 11.63 -2.87 -6.77
CA THR A 96 13.01 -2.72 -7.20
C THR A 96 13.49 -3.91 -8.02
N LYS A 97 14.55 -3.72 -8.82
CA LYS A 97 15.16 -4.82 -9.57
C LYS A 97 15.72 -5.91 -8.63
N GLU A 98 16.37 -5.50 -7.53
CA GLU A 98 16.88 -6.42 -6.52
C GLU A 98 15.76 -7.22 -5.85
N ALA A 99 14.61 -6.58 -5.55
CA ALA A 99 13.45 -7.28 -5.00
C ALA A 99 12.94 -8.38 -5.94
N LEU A 100 12.92 -8.12 -7.26
CA LEU A 100 12.54 -9.13 -8.25
C LEU A 100 13.46 -10.35 -8.26
N GLU A 101 14.74 -10.16 -7.96
CA GLU A 101 15.72 -11.24 -7.86
C GLU A 101 15.58 -12.02 -6.54
N ASN A 102 14.98 -11.43 -5.51
CA ASN A 102 14.87 -11.96 -4.15
C ASN A 102 13.44 -12.32 -3.69
N LEU A 103 12.48 -12.51 -4.61
CA LEU A 103 11.06 -12.69 -4.27
C LEU A 103 10.81 -13.74 -3.18
N ASP A 104 11.29 -14.96 -3.36
CA ASP A 104 11.07 -16.03 -2.38
C ASP A 104 11.80 -15.76 -1.05
N ALA A 105 12.97 -15.13 -1.08
CA ALA A 105 13.70 -14.77 0.12
C ALA A 105 12.96 -13.71 0.96
N ILE A 106 12.38 -12.71 0.31
CA ILE A 106 11.56 -11.68 0.98
C ILE A 106 10.26 -12.31 1.49
N MET A 107 9.53 -13.03 0.63
CA MET A 107 8.18 -13.52 0.92
C MET A 107 8.15 -14.66 1.94
N SER A 108 9.25 -15.39 2.11
CA SER A 108 9.41 -16.39 3.16
C SER A 108 9.89 -15.85 4.50
N THR A 109 9.99 -14.52 4.66
CA THR A 109 10.38 -13.90 5.93
C THR A 109 9.34 -14.18 7.01
N PRO A 110 9.71 -14.79 8.15
CA PRO A 110 8.76 -15.09 9.21
C PRO A 110 8.08 -13.83 9.77
N GLY A 111 6.76 -13.83 9.73
CA GLY A 111 5.94 -12.73 10.23
C GLY A 111 5.71 -11.58 9.23
N LEU A 112 6.15 -11.69 8.00
CA LEU A 112 5.67 -10.87 6.91
C LEU A 112 4.28 -11.37 6.48
N ASP A 113 3.27 -10.50 6.50
CA ASP A 113 1.89 -10.88 6.21
C ASP A 113 1.55 -10.77 4.71
N GLY A 114 2.21 -9.88 4.01
CA GLY A 114 1.94 -9.68 2.59
C GLY A 114 2.98 -8.85 1.86
N ILE A 115 2.78 -8.75 0.57
CA ILE A 115 3.50 -7.82 -0.30
C ILE A 115 2.54 -6.79 -0.90
N TYR A 116 3.11 -5.67 -1.31
CA TYR A 116 2.40 -4.65 -2.05
C TYR A 116 3.21 -4.24 -3.29
N ILE A 117 2.54 -4.09 -4.42
CA ILE A 117 3.22 -3.70 -5.66
C ILE A 117 3.02 -2.22 -5.93
N GLY A 118 4.13 -1.49 -6.12
CA GLY A 118 4.16 -0.13 -6.66
C GLY A 118 4.47 -0.16 -8.17
N PRO A 119 3.45 -0.20 -9.08
CA PRO A 119 3.71 -0.41 -10.49
C PRO A 119 4.55 0.68 -11.16
N ALA A 120 4.48 1.91 -10.65
CA ALA A 120 5.27 3.02 -11.19
C ALA A 120 6.77 2.84 -10.93
N ASP A 121 7.15 2.56 -9.67
CA ASP A 121 8.54 2.33 -9.29
C ASP A 121 9.07 1.02 -9.89
N LEU A 122 8.26 -0.05 -9.89
CA LEU A 122 8.58 -1.30 -10.56
C LEU A 122 8.90 -1.07 -12.05
N SER A 123 8.09 -0.25 -12.75
CA SER A 123 8.32 0.06 -14.16
C SER A 123 9.66 0.78 -14.35
N LEU A 124 9.96 1.79 -13.54
CA LEU A 124 11.23 2.50 -13.56
C LEU A 124 12.41 1.55 -13.31
N ALA A 125 12.28 0.64 -12.33
CA ALA A 125 13.32 -0.32 -11.97
C ALA A 125 13.69 -1.28 -13.12
N ILE A 126 12.76 -1.56 -14.03
CA ILE A 126 12.98 -2.43 -15.20
C ILE A 126 13.15 -1.67 -16.52
N GLY A 127 13.28 -0.33 -16.47
CA GLY A 127 13.53 0.53 -17.63
C GLY A 127 12.30 0.83 -18.49
N GLU A 128 11.09 0.75 -17.91
CA GLU A 128 9.84 1.16 -18.55
C GLU A 128 9.34 2.51 -18.03
N LYS A 129 8.44 3.14 -18.78
CA LYS A 129 7.78 4.38 -18.33
C LYS A 129 6.93 4.11 -17.09
N PRO A 130 6.97 5.01 -16.08
CA PRO A 130 6.15 4.85 -14.87
C PRO A 130 4.66 4.94 -15.21
N GLY A 131 3.85 4.18 -14.48
CA GLY A 131 2.40 4.16 -14.63
C GLY A 131 1.78 3.12 -13.72
N PHE A 132 0.49 3.29 -13.39
CA PHE A 132 -0.20 2.39 -12.47
C PHE A 132 -0.87 1.22 -13.19
N ASP A 133 -1.67 1.51 -14.22
CA ASP A 133 -2.43 0.50 -14.95
C ASP A 133 -1.60 0.01 -16.14
N LYS A 134 -0.93 -1.10 -15.96
CA LYS A 134 -0.01 -1.64 -16.98
C LYS A 134 -0.76 -2.51 -18.00
N GLY A 135 -0.49 -2.26 -19.28
CA GLY A 135 -1.01 -3.09 -20.37
C GLY A 135 -0.40 -4.51 -20.34
N GLU A 136 -1.13 -5.47 -20.85
CA GLU A 136 -0.72 -6.90 -20.86
C GLU A 136 0.53 -7.17 -21.71
N ASP A 137 0.84 -6.28 -22.64
CA ASP A 137 2.00 -6.30 -23.51
C ASP A 137 3.28 -5.72 -22.87
N THR A 138 3.18 -5.18 -21.65
CA THR A 138 4.31 -4.57 -20.94
C THR A 138 5.10 -5.58 -20.11
N LYS A 139 6.41 -5.35 -19.96
CA LYS A 139 7.24 -6.16 -19.05
C LYS A 139 6.80 -6.02 -17.61
N ALA A 140 6.39 -4.80 -17.21
CA ALA A 140 5.88 -4.53 -15.86
C ALA A 140 4.66 -5.39 -15.54
N TYR A 141 3.72 -5.55 -16.47
CA TYR A 141 2.57 -6.45 -16.25
C TYR A 141 2.99 -7.90 -16.04
N SER A 142 3.93 -8.40 -16.83
CA SER A 142 4.48 -9.75 -16.65
C SER A 142 5.14 -9.92 -15.28
N GLN A 143 5.87 -8.90 -14.79
CA GLN A 143 6.45 -8.96 -13.45
C GLN A 143 5.38 -8.87 -12.35
N ILE A 144 4.33 -8.06 -12.51
CA ILE A 144 3.20 -8.00 -11.57
C ILE A 144 2.58 -9.39 -11.38
N LEU A 145 2.32 -10.13 -12.46
CA LEU A 145 1.79 -11.49 -12.38
C LEU A 145 2.80 -12.48 -11.75
N ARG A 146 4.08 -12.35 -12.08
CA ARG A 146 5.13 -13.16 -11.46
C ARG A 146 5.20 -12.94 -9.95
N ILE A 147 5.15 -11.70 -9.48
CA ILE A 147 5.14 -11.36 -8.05
C ILE A 147 3.92 -11.98 -7.37
N LEU A 148 2.73 -11.88 -7.99
CA LEU A 148 1.50 -12.50 -7.49
C LEU A 148 1.63 -14.01 -7.31
N GLU A 149 2.21 -14.71 -8.29
CA GLU A 149 2.42 -16.17 -8.21
C GLU A 149 3.39 -16.54 -7.06
N HIS A 150 4.46 -15.77 -6.86
CA HIS A 150 5.35 -15.98 -5.71
C HIS A 150 4.65 -15.73 -4.37
N ALA A 151 3.77 -14.71 -4.28
CA ALA A 151 2.97 -14.45 -3.07
C ALA A 151 2.03 -15.63 -2.76
N LYS A 152 1.32 -16.15 -3.77
CA LYS A 152 0.48 -17.34 -3.64
C LYS A 152 1.26 -18.56 -3.18
N LYS A 153 2.43 -18.82 -3.77
CA LYS A 153 3.33 -19.92 -3.39
C LYS A 153 3.76 -19.83 -1.93
N ASN A 154 4.07 -18.63 -1.46
CA ASN A 154 4.49 -18.36 -0.08
C ASN A 154 3.30 -18.19 0.88
N ARG A 155 2.04 -18.25 0.40
CA ARG A 155 0.80 -18.14 1.19
C ARG A 155 0.69 -16.83 1.98
N ILE A 156 1.14 -15.72 1.38
CA ILE A 156 1.01 -14.38 1.93
C ILE A 156 0.09 -13.52 1.06
N PHE A 157 -0.46 -12.45 1.61
CA PHE A 157 -1.34 -11.53 0.90
C PHE A 157 -0.59 -10.79 -0.22
N ALA A 158 -1.29 -10.54 -1.32
CA ALA A 158 -0.80 -9.70 -2.41
C ALA A 158 -1.66 -8.47 -2.57
N GLY A 159 -1.02 -7.29 -2.52
CA GLY A 159 -1.63 -6.00 -2.77
C GLY A 159 -1.02 -5.30 -3.97
N ILE A 160 -1.77 -4.36 -4.56
CA ILE A 160 -1.31 -3.56 -5.71
C ILE A 160 -1.98 -2.18 -5.74
N HIS A 161 -1.21 -1.17 -6.15
CA HIS A 161 -1.74 0.16 -6.43
C HIS A 161 -2.28 0.26 -7.86
N ASN A 162 -3.47 0.85 -8.02
CA ASN A 162 -4.17 0.98 -9.29
C ASN A 162 -4.54 2.44 -9.59
N GLY A 163 -4.56 2.79 -10.88
CA GLY A 163 -4.96 4.12 -11.34
C GLY A 163 -6.47 4.21 -11.61
N SER A 164 -7.13 3.10 -11.93
CA SER A 164 -8.54 3.03 -12.28
C SER A 164 -9.28 1.89 -11.59
N THR A 165 -10.60 2.04 -11.47
CA THR A 165 -11.48 1.00 -10.93
C THR A 165 -11.56 -0.23 -11.80
N ASP A 166 -11.49 -0.07 -13.13
CA ASP A 166 -11.56 -1.19 -14.06
C ASP A 166 -10.29 -2.06 -13.99
N TYR A 167 -9.13 -1.42 -13.86
CA TYR A 167 -7.89 -2.16 -13.65
C TYR A 167 -7.87 -2.84 -12.28
N ALA A 168 -8.38 -2.18 -11.24
CA ALA A 168 -8.50 -2.78 -9.92
C ALA A 168 -9.37 -4.04 -9.92
N LYS A 169 -10.55 -4.01 -10.59
CA LYS A 169 -11.41 -5.20 -10.77
C LYS A 169 -10.65 -6.33 -11.45
N LYS A 170 -9.92 -6.03 -12.54
CA LYS A 170 -9.09 -7.00 -13.24
C LYS A 170 -8.03 -7.62 -12.32
N MET A 171 -7.40 -6.83 -11.44
CA MET A 171 -6.40 -7.35 -10.49
C MET A 171 -7.04 -8.21 -9.40
N ILE A 172 -8.23 -7.87 -8.93
CA ILE A 172 -9.01 -8.72 -8.00
C ILE A 172 -9.31 -10.09 -8.66
N GLU A 173 -9.76 -10.10 -9.92
CA GLU A 173 -10.00 -11.34 -10.68
C GLU A 173 -8.74 -12.19 -10.87
N LYS A 174 -7.54 -11.57 -10.94
CA LYS A 174 -6.26 -12.28 -10.95
C LYS A 174 -5.88 -12.89 -9.60
N GLY A 175 -6.49 -12.39 -8.50
CA GLY A 175 -6.30 -12.92 -7.15
C GLY A 175 -5.54 -11.99 -6.20
N PHE A 176 -5.45 -10.68 -6.49
CA PHE A 176 -5.00 -9.70 -5.51
C PHE A 176 -6.07 -9.49 -4.43
N GLN A 177 -5.69 -9.56 -3.17
CA GLN A 177 -6.59 -9.41 -2.03
C GLN A 177 -6.66 -8.00 -1.46
N PHE A 178 -5.64 -7.17 -1.74
CA PHE A 178 -5.58 -5.78 -1.29
C PHE A 178 -5.31 -4.86 -2.48
N VAL A 179 -6.32 -4.07 -2.87
CA VAL A 179 -6.21 -3.14 -3.99
C VAL A 179 -6.50 -1.71 -3.54
N THR A 180 -5.64 -0.77 -3.89
CA THR A 180 -5.90 0.65 -3.67
C THR A 180 -6.14 1.34 -4.99
N VAL A 181 -7.07 2.30 -5.01
CA VAL A 181 -7.47 3.01 -6.23
C VAL A 181 -7.45 4.51 -5.98
N GLY A 182 -6.59 5.22 -6.69
CA GLY A 182 -6.56 6.68 -6.65
C GLY A 182 -6.02 7.28 -5.34
N ALA A 183 -6.26 8.57 -5.19
CA ALA A 183 -5.96 9.38 -4.02
C ALA A 183 -6.98 10.52 -3.92
N ASP A 184 -7.19 11.07 -2.72
CA ASP A 184 -8.10 12.18 -2.43
C ASP A 184 -7.86 13.39 -3.37
N SER A 185 -6.61 13.82 -3.50
CA SER A 185 -6.21 14.91 -4.40
C SER A 185 -6.58 14.64 -5.85
N ARG A 186 -6.51 13.38 -6.28
CA ARG A 186 -6.85 12.96 -7.64
C ARG A 186 -8.37 12.96 -7.86
N PHE A 187 -9.14 12.51 -6.87
CA PHE A 187 -10.60 12.57 -6.92
C PHE A 187 -11.09 14.02 -7.01
N ILE A 188 -10.55 14.92 -6.18
CA ILE A 188 -10.88 16.35 -6.21
C ILE A 188 -10.51 16.97 -7.56
N SER A 189 -9.29 16.75 -8.05
CA SER A 189 -8.81 17.30 -9.32
C SER A 189 -9.64 16.82 -10.52
N ASN A 190 -9.93 15.51 -10.56
CA ASN A 190 -10.73 14.93 -11.64
C ASN A 190 -12.17 15.44 -11.60
N GLY A 191 -12.78 15.53 -10.41
CA GLY A 191 -14.12 16.08 -10.25
C GLY A 191 -14.21 17.53 -10.72
N ALA A 192 -13.27 18.37 -10.29
CA ALA A 192 -13.20 19.77 -10.72
C ALA A 192 -13.03 19.91 -12.24
N LYS A 193 -12.12 19.12 -12.82
CA LYS A 193 -11.89 19.12 -14.27
C LYS A 193 -13.14 18.70 -15.05
N SER A 194 -13.78 17.62 -14.65
CA SER A 194 -15.03 17.13 -15.29
C SER A 194 -16.12 18.20 -15.27
N THR A 195 -16.33 18.84 -14.11
CA THR A 195 -17.34 19.92 -13.95
C THR A 195 -17.05 21.10 -14.88
N VAL A 196 -15.78 21.54 -14.97
CA VAL A 196 -15.40 22.66 -15.85
C VAL A 196 -15.55 22.29 -17.33
N GLU A 197 -15.20 21.06 -17.71
CA GLU A 197 -15.32 20.59 -19.10
C GLU A 197 -16.79 20.49 -19.51
N GLU A 198 -17.66 20.01 -18.64
CA GLU A 198 -19.09 19.93 -18.86
C GLU A 198 -19.72 21.31 -19.06
N LEU A 199 -19.42 22.28 -18.18
CA LEU A 199 -19.90 23.65 -18.31
C LEU A 199 -19.42 24.34 -19.59
N LYS A 200 -18.14 24.15 -19.97
CA LYS A 200 -17.58 24.69 -21.21
C LYS A 200 -18.24 24.07 -22.45
N GLY A 201 -18.58 22.78 -22.41
CA GLY A 201 -19.31 22.09 -23.47
C GLY A 201 -20.72 22.67 -23.67
N THR A 202 -21.43 22.95 -22.58
CA THR A 202 -22.77 23.54 -22.59
C THR A 202 -22.75 24.94 -23.19
N VAL A 203 -21.83 25.80 -22.76
CA VAL A 203 -21.68 27.16 -23.29
C VAL A 203 -21.38 27.18 -24.80
N LYS A 204 -20.49 26.30 -25.28
CA LYS A 204 -20.20 26.18 -26.73
C LYS A 204 -21.44 25.73 -27.52
N SER A 205 -22.24 24.82 -26.98
CA SER A 205 -23.45 24.34 -27.65
C SER A 205 -24.54 25.42 -27.75
N GLU A 206 -24.66 26.29 -26.77
CA GLU A 206 -25.60 27.41 -26.79
C GLU A 206 -25.17 28.52 -27.77
N LEU A 207 -23.89 28.86 -27.79
CA LEU A 207 -23.33 29.81 -28.75
C LEU A 207 -23.42 29.31 -30.19
N SER A 208 -23.28 28.01 -30.42
CA SER A 208 -23.42 27.43 -31.76
C SER A 208 -24.87 27.36 -32.27
N LYS A 209 -25.86 27.49 -31.40
CA LYS A 209 -27.29 27.58 -31.77
C LYS A 209 -27.78 29.02 -31.96
N ALA A 210 -26.99 30.00 -31.54
CA ALA A 210 -27.35 31.41 -31.61
C ALA A 210 -26.80 32.11 -32.86
N TYR A 211 -26.10 31.39 -33.74
CA TYR A 211 -25.63 31.79 -35.06
C TYR A 211 -26.05 30.73 -36.09
#